data_214bf29f55a08a5860f20fa75d1da44a
#
_entry.id   214bf29f55a08a5860f20fa75d1da44a
#
_cell.length_a   1.000
_cell.length_b   1.000
_cell.length_c   1.000
_cell.angle_alpha   90.00
_cell.angle_beta   90.00
_cell.angle_gamma   90.00
#
_symmetry.space_group_name_H-M   'P 1'
#
loop_
_entity.id
_entity.type
_entity.pdbx_description
1 polymer ?
#
loop_
_entity_poly.entity_id
_entity_poly.type
_entity_poly.pdbx_seq_one_letter_code
_entity_poly.pdbx_strand_id
1 'polypeptide(L)'
;MLSYSKVTTHANCPKQYWHRYINDTAVTAQPRADDARIIGSTMHKGIEEGLDAALEWYEDQFPPFVTNNMINEEIKFCHWIPALHEEFGDGVHEQKIYIENEYVGYIDYLKDGVLIDFKYSNNIEGYLDSEQIHLYKYFGEKMGLKIDKLKYVFIPKVAIRKKKTETLDEFRIRLLNELESKSVEVREVEYDENKVEEFFEKAEVMKNDTEFECNKSGLCYWCDYKSYCEALDYDY
;
A
#
# COMPACT_ATOMS: atom_id res chain seq x y z
N MET A 1 17.16 10.02 -7.04
CA MET A 1 16.89 9.52 -5.68
C MET A 1 16.01 8.29 -5.79
N LEU A 2 16.39 7.20 -5.15
CA LEU A 2 15.66 5.93 -5.14
C LEU A 2 14.52 5.97 -4.11
N SER A 3 13.50 5.15 -4.33
CA SER A 3 12.52 4.73 -3.31
C SER A 3 12.10 3.30 -3.63
N TYR A 4 11.63 2.57 -2.63
CA TYR A 4 11.12 1.21 -2.83
C TYR A 4 10.06 1.18 -3.93
N SER A 5 9.06 2.07 -3.87
CA SER A 5 7.98 2.11 -4.86
C SER A 5 8.46 2.40 -6.28
N LYS A 6 9.48 3.24 -6.47
CA LYS A 6 10.05 3.52 -7.79
C LYS A 6 10.68 2.28 -8.42
N VAL A 7 11.57 1.63 -7.67
CA VAL A 7 12.31 0.46 -8.15
C VAL A 7 11.39 -0.72 -8.40
N THR A 8 10.45 -0.98 -7.48
CA THR A 8 9.46 -2.06 -7.62
C THR A 8 8.50 -1.80 -8.78
N THR A 9 8.08 -0.55 -9.02
CA THR A 9 7.24 -0.22 -10.18
C THR A 9 7.96 -0.53 -11.48
N HIS A 10 9.25 -0.19 -11.59
CA HIS A 10 10.06 -0.51 -12.76
C HIS A 10 10.24 -2.03 -12.92
N ALA A 11 10.61 -2.72 -11.85
CA ALA A 11 10.79 -4.18 -11.87
C ALA A 11 9.51 -4.93 -12.31
N ASN A 12 8.34 -4.45 -11.91
CA ASN A 12 7.05 -5.00 -12.31
C ASN A 12 6.70 -4.67 -13.76
N CYS A 13 6.88 -3.42 -14.18
CA CYS A 13 6.63 -2.97 -15.54
C CYS A 13 7.38 -1.67 -15.83
N PRO A 14 8.48 -1.69 -16.61
CA PRO A 14 9.21 -0.49 -17.00
C PRO A 14 8.34 0.57 -17.65
N LYS A 15 7.34 0.18 -18.47
CA LYS A 15 6.40 1.11 -19.09
C LYS A 15 5.52 1.85 -18.08
N GLN A 16 5.06 1.16 -17.03
CA GLN A 16 4.32 1.80 -15.93
C GLN A 16 5.20 2.81 -15.19
N TYR A 17 6.46 2.44 -14.91
CA TYR A 17 7.44 3.35 -14.32
C TYR A 17 7.66 4.58 -15.19
N TRP A 18 7.82 4.42 -16.52
CA TRP A 18 8.00 5.52 -17.45
C TRP A 18 6.81 6.49 -17.41
N HIS A 19 5.56 5.99 -17.48
CA HIS A 19 4.36 6.82 -17.39
C HIS A 19 4.32 7.60 -16.08
N ARG A 20 4.65 6.96 -14.96
CA ARG A 20 4.47 7.52 -13.62
C ARG A 20 5.58 8.48 -13.19
N TYR A 21 6.82 8.20 -13.54
CA TYR A 21 7.98 8.89 -12.96
C TYR A 21 8.84 9.65 -13.96
N ILE A 22 8.71 9.38 -15.25
CA ILE A 22 9.48 10.03 -16.31
C ILE A 22 8.58 10.98 -17.11
N ASN A 23 7.45 10.50 -17.62
CA ASN A 23 6.57 11.24 -18.51
C ASN A 23 5.45 11.98 -17.76
N ASP A 24 5.28 11.73 -16.46
CA ASP A 24 4.20 12.31 -15.62
C ASP A 24 2.82 12.25 -16.31
N THR A 25 2.50 11.07 -16.85
CA THR A 25 1.28 10.85 -17.62
C THR A 25 0.06 10.96 -16.70
N ALA A 26 -0.89 11.79 -17.07
CA ALA A 26 -2.10 11.98 -16.27
C ALA A 26 -2.92 10.69 -16.13
N VAL A 27 -3.33 10.38 -14.91
CA VAL A 27 -4.28 9.30 -14.63
C VAL A 27 -5.69 9.81 -14.86
N THR A 28 -6.39 9.25 -15.84
CA THR A 28 -7.76 9.66 -16.22
C THR A 28 -8.85 8.79 -15.59
N ALA A 29 -8.48 7.64 -15.04
CA ALA A 29 -9.43 6.74 -14.39
C ALA A 29 -9.99 7.35 -13.10
N GLN A 30 -11.31 7.31 -12.95
CA GLN A 30 -11.94 7.72 -11.70
C GLN A 30 -11.61 6.69 -10.60
N PRO A 31 -11.29 7.13 -9.39
CA PRO A 31 -11.00 6.24 -8.28
C PRO A 31 -12.23 5.42 -7.91
N ARG A 32 -12.02 4.16 -7.57
CA ARG A 32 -13.06 3.26 -7.08
C ARG A 32 -13.04 3.27 -5.56
N ALA A 33 -14.20 3.07 -4.94
CA ALA A 33 -14.33 2.98 -3.48
C ALA A 33 -13.36 1.94 -2.84
N ASP A 34 -13.09 0.85 -3.57
CA ASP A 34 -12.18 -0.23 -3.17
C ASP A 34 -10.76 -0.12 -3.78
N ASP A 35 -10.38 1.06 -4.29
CA ASP A 35 -9.02 1.29 -4.79
C ASP A 35 -7.99 0.98 -3.70
N ALA A 36 -7.07 0.05 -4.00
CA ALA A 36 -6.15 -0.50 -3.01
C ALA A 36 -5.24 0.56 -2.36
N ARG A 37 -4.90 1.64 -3.10
CA ARG A 37 -4.08 2.73 -2.59
C ARG A 37 -4.89 3.60 -1.63
N ILE A 38 -6.12 3.96 -2.02
CA ILE A 38 -7.01 4.81 -1.21
C ILE A 38 -7.34 4.11 0.10
N ILE A 39 -7.84 2.87 0.04
CA ILE A 39 -8.21 2.14 1.28
C ILE A 39 -7.00 1.80 2.16
N GLY A 40 -5.82 1.57 1.56
CA GLY A 40 -4.57 1.40 2.29
C GLY A 40 -4.16 2.68 3.01
N SER A 41 -4.11 3.82 2.30
CA SER A 41 -3.80 5.13 2.90
C SER A 41 -4.82 5.55 3.96
N THR A 42 -6.10 5.26 3.77
CA THR A 42 -7.14 5.48 4.79
C THR A 42 -6.85 4.71 6.07
N MET A 43 -6.46 3.44 5.93
CA MET A 43 -6.13 2.60 7.09
C MET A 43 -4.93 3.16 7.86
N HIS A 44 -3.84 3.52 7.17
CA HIS A 44 -2.65 4.13 7.79
C HIS A 44 -3.01 5.43 8.52
N LYS A 45 -3.75 6.33 7.84
CA LYS A 45 -4.21 7.58 8.45
C LYS A 45 -5.08 7.35 9.69
N GLY A 46 -5.94 6.35 9.64
CA GLY A 46 -6.78 5.99 10.79
C GLY A 46 -5.97 5.42 11.97
N ILE A 47 -4.93 4.63 11.71
CA ILE A 47 -4.04 4.14 12.75
C ILE A 47 -3.28 5.29 13.41
N GLU A 48 -2.84 6.27 12.63
CA GLU A 48 -2.11 7.45 13.10
C GLU A 48 -3.04 8.46 13.79
N GLU A 49 -4.10 8.92 13.14
CA GLU A 49 -4.88 10.09 13.53
C GLU A 49 -6.30 9.76 14.05
N GLY A 50 -6.70 8.50 13.99
CA GLY A 50 -8.02 8.04 14.44
C GLY A 50 -9.06 7.95 13.32
N LEU A 51 -10.24 7.40 13.68
CA LEU A 51 -11.30 7.07 12.73
C LEU A 51 -11.86 8.28 11.99
N ASP A 52 -12.15 9.38 12.71
CA ASP A 52 -12.78 10.56 12.11
C ASP A 52 -11.90 11.17 11.01
N ALA A 53 -10.61 11.31 11.27
CA ALA A 53 -9.64 11.81 10.29
C ALA A 53 -9.51 10.88 9.07
N ALA A 54 -9.59 9.56 9.29
CA ALA A 54 -9.57 8.59 8.22
C ALA A 54 -10.80 8.66 7.31
N LEU A 55 -11.99 8.79 7.89
CA LEU A 55 -13.24 8.88 7.12
C LEU A 55 -13.29 10.18 6.31
N GLU A 56 -12.94 11.32 6.92
CA GLU A 56 -12.85 12.61 6.22
C GLU A 56 -11.88 12.51 5.02
N TRP A 57 -10.66 11.99 5.26
CA TRP A 57 -9.67 11.82 4.19
C TRP A 57 -10.16 10.87 3.08
N TYR A 58 -10.86 9.79 3.44
CA TYR A 58 -11.39 8.82 2.47
C TYR A 58 -12.46 9.45 1.58
N GLU A 59 -13.42 10.16 2.18
CA GLU A 59 -14.50 10.82 1.46
C GLU A 59 -13.98 11.88 0.49
N ASP A 60 -12.94 12.64 0.87
CA ASP A 60 -12.29 13.65 0.04
C ASP A 60 -11.62 13.10 -1.25
N GLN A 61 -11.42 11.78 -1.33
CA GLN A 61 -10.88 11.17 -2.55
C GLN A 61 -11.94 11.04 -3.67
N PHE A 62 -13.20 11.33 -3.38
CA PHE A 62 -14.32 11.09 -4.30
C PHE A 62 -15.13 12.37 -4.58
N PRO A 63 -15.93 12.41 -5.67
CA PRO A 63 -16.92 13.46 -5.87
C PRO A 63 -17.90 13.56 -4.69
N PRO A 64 -18.54 14.71 -4.45
CA PRO A 64 -19.35 14.97 -3.26
C PRO A 64 -20.70 14.23 -3.27
N PHE A 65 -20.67 12.93 -3.47
CA PHE A 65 -21.81 12.04 -3.33
C PHE A 65 -21.38 10.68 -2.77
N VAL A 66 -22.07 10.21 -1.75
CA VAL A 66 -21.77 8.96 -1.09
C VAL A 66 -22.43 7.80 -1.83
N THR A 67 -21.67 6.76 -2.12
CA THR A 67 -22.14 5.53 -2.74
C THR A 67 -22.26 4.39 -1.71
N ASN A 68 -23.09 3.39 -2.02
CA ASN A 68 -23.17 2.19 -1.17
C ASN A 68 -21.82 1.45 -1.07
N ASN A 69 -20.97 1.53 -2.09
CA ASN A 69 -19.65 0.92 -2.05
C ASN A 69 -18.72 1.67 -1.09
N MET A 70 -18.80 3.00 -1.03
CA MET A 70 -18.05 3.79 -0.06
C MET A 70 -18.49 3.43 1.37
N ILE A 71 -19.78 3.43 1.66
CA ILE A 71 -20.31 3.03 2.98
C ILE A 71 -19.84 1.62 3.38
N ASN A 72 -19.74 0.70 2.44
CA ASN A 72 -19.25 -0.64 2.73
C ASN A 72 -17.76 -0.66 3.07
N GLU A 73 -16.93 0.23 2.50
CA GLU A 73 -15.53 0.38 2.91
C GLU A 73 -15.44 1.11 4.28
N GLU A 74 -16.23 2.14 4.51
CA GLU A 74 -16.32 2.83 5.81
C GLU A 74 -16.68 1.89 6.96
N ILE A 75 -17.60 0.93 6.74
CA ILE A 75 -17.92 -0.12 7.73
C ILE A 75 -16.66 -0.91 8.11
N LYS A 76 -15.77 -1.20 7.16
CA LYS A 76 -14.52 -1.91 7.43
C LYS A 76 -13.54 -1.04 8.21
N PHE A 77 -13.46 0.26 7.90
CA PHE A 77 -12.64 1.21 8.65
C PHE A 77 -13.14 1.35 10.09
N CYS A 78 -14.47 1.51 10.28
CA CYS A 78 -15.09 1.55 11.60
C CYS A 78 -14.81 0.29 12.44
N HIS A 79 -14.64 -0.86 11.80
CA HIS A 79 -14.33 -2.10 12.50
C HIS A 79 -12.85 -2.18 12.93
N TRP A 80 -11.90 -1.82 12.05
CA TRP A 80 -10.48 -2.03 12.31
C TRP A 80 -9.79 -0.88 13.02
N ILE A 81 -10.07 0.36 12.61
CA ILE A 81 -9.29 1.52 13.02
C ILE A 81 -9.33 1.79 14.52
N PRO A 82 -10.47 1.74 15.24
CA PRO A 82 -10.48 2.11 16.65
C PRO A 82 -9.50 1.30 17.50
N ALA A 83 -9.49 -0.02 17.36
CA ALA A 83 -8.57 -0.89 18.11
C ALA A 83 -7.11 -0.70 17.70
N LEU A 84 -6.84 -0.53 16.40
CA LEU A 84 -5.48 -0.30 15.90
C LEU A 84 -4.94 1.07 16.34
N HIS A 85 -5.76 2.11 16.33
CA HIS A 85 -5.37 3.42 16.84
C HIS A 85 -5.12 3.42 18.34
N GLU A 86 -5.92 2.70 19.12
CA GLU A 86 -5.68 2.52 20.57
C GLU A 86 -4.33 1.81 20.83
N GLU A 87 -3.97 0.83 20.01
CA GLU A 87 -2.72 0.06 20.17
C GLU A 87 -1.49 0.80 19.66
N PHE A 88 -1.60 1.51 18.53
CA PHE A 88 -0.45 2.06 17.80
C PHE A 88 -0.44 3.58 17.68
N GLY A 89 -1.47 4.30 18.11
CA GLY A 89 -1.58 5.75 17.89
C GLY A 89 -0.49 6.60 18.57
N ASP A 90 0.22 6.06 19.57
CA ASP A 90 1.20 6.79 20.40
C ASP A 90 2.66 6.67 19.93
N GLY A 91 2.92 6.05 18.79
CA GLY A 91 4.26 5.92 18.19
C GLY A 91 4.63 7.09 17.29
N VAL A 92 5.79 7.00 16.65
CA VAL A 92 6.19 7.91 15.59
C VAL A 92 5.69 7.33 14.27
N HIS A 93 4.74 8.02 13.64
CA HIS A 93 4.17 7.65 12.35
C HIS A 93 4.88 8.37 11.20
N GLU A 94 4.82 7.77 10.00
CA GLU A 94 5.34 8.33 8.75
C GLU A 94 6.78 8.87 8.91
N GLN A 95 7.61 8.16 9.72
CA GLN A 95 8.99 8.56 9.95
C GLN A 95 9.74 8.59 8.62
N LYS A 96 10.04 9.80 8.16
CA LYS A 96 10.76 9.99 6.90
C LYS A 96 12.19 9.49 7.02
N ILE A 97 12.59 8.65 6.08
CA ILE A 97 13.97 8.30 5.76
C ILE A 97 14.36 9.16 4.55
N TYR A 98 15.44 9.94 4.68
CA TYR A 98 15.93 10.76 3.60
C TYR A 98 17.45 10.81 3.61
N ILE A 99 18.07 10.24 2.60
CA ILE A 99 19.52 10.33 2.37
C ILE A 99 19.72 11.02 1.02
N GLU A 100 20.35 12.19 1.07
CA GLU A 100 20.50 13.07 -0.09
C GLU A 100 21.12 12.32 -1.28
N ASN A 101 20.47 12.45 -2.45
CA ASN A 101 20.83 11.80 -3.71
C ASN A 101 20.82 10.26 -3.70
N GLU A 102 20.45 9.62 -2.60
CA GLU A 102 20.46 8.17 -2.45
C GLU A 102 19.05 7.60 -2.32
N TYR A 103 18.35 7.84 -1.19
CA TYR A 103 17.10 7.16 -0.88
C TYR A 103 16.08 8.06 -0.18
N VAL A 104 14.79 7.81 -0.47
CA VAL A 104 13.65 8.33 0.28
C VAL A 104 12.66 7.21 0.56
N GLY A 105 12.17 7.16 1.80
CA GLY A 105 11.13 6.25 2.24
C GLY A 105 10.41 6.81 3.48
N TYR A 106 9.36 6.12 3.89
CA TYR A 106 8.60 6.46 5.10
C TYR A 106 8.31 5.16 5.85
N ILE A 107 8.68 5.15 7.13
CA ILE A 107 8.35 4.06 8.05
C ILE A 107 6.96 4.34 8.60
N ASP A 108 6.03 3.40 8.46
CA ASP A 108 4.65 3.60 8.90
C ASP A 108 4.57 3.86 10.41
N TYR A 109 5.38 3.13 11.19
CA TYR A 109 5.40 3.25 12.64
C TYR A 109 6.75 2.84 13.23
N LEU A 110 7.24 3.66 14.19
CA LEU A 110 8.46 3.38 14.95
C LEU A 110 8.26 3.75 16.42
N LYS A 111 8.49 2.78 17.31
CA LYS A 111 8.46 2.98 18.76
C LYS A 111 9.43 2.03 19.46
N ASP A 112 10.23 2.53 20.39
CA ASP A 112 11.15 1.76 21.23
C ASP A 112 12.05 0.78 20.45
N GLY A 113 12.50 1.17 19.25
CA GLY A 113 13.32 0.33 18.37
C GLY A 113 12.54 -0.74 17.60
N VAL A 114 11.21 -0.76 17.69
CA VAL A 114 10.35 -1.64 16.89
C VAL A 114 9.82 -0.87 15.69
N LEU A 115 10.22 -1.30 14.50
CA LEU A 115 9.68 -0.82 13.23
C LEU A 115 8.50 -1.70 12.83
N ILE A 116 7.36 -1.08 12.52
CA ILE A 116 6.18 -1.77 12.00
C ILE A 116 5.81 -1.16 10.66
N ASP A 117 5.43 -2.05 9.73
CA ASP A 117 4.83 -1.70 8.46
C ASP A 117 3.43 -2.34 8.40
N PHE A 118 2.39 -1.52 8.24
CA PHE A 118 1.00 -1.95 8.23
C PHE A 118 0.58 -2.38 6.82
N LYS A 119 -0.09 -3.52 6.71
CA LYS A 119 -0.57 -4.03 5.43
C LYS A 119 -2.06 -4.39 5.49
N TYR A 120 -2.90 -3.58 4.85
CA TYR A 120 -4.31 -3.91 4.63
C TYR A 120 -4.42 -4.88 3.45
N SER A 121 -4.10 -6.15 3.69
CA SER A 121 -3.93 -7.15 2.62
C SER A 121 -4.02 -8.59 3.14
N ASN A 122 -4.44 -9.51 2.26
CA ASN A 122 -4.40 -10.96 2.51
C ASN A 122 -3.16 -11.64 1.89
N ASN A 123 -2.29 -10.89 1.20
CA ASN A 123 -1.07 -11.43 0.57
C ASN A 123 0.12 -11.36 1.54
N ILE A 124 0.09 -12.16 2.60
CA ILE A 124 1.11 -12.18 3.65
C ILE A 124 2.47 -12.56 3.07
N GLU A 125 2.55 -13.69 2.39
CA GLU A 125 3.81 -14.24 1.87
C GLU A 125 4.52 -13.29 0.90
N GLY A 126 3.76 -12.59 0.06
CA GLY A 126 4.34 -11.61 -0.87
C GLY A 126 4.96 -10.39 -0.18
N TYR A 127 4.50 -10.03 1.02
CA TYR A 127 5.13 -8.97 1.81
C TYR A 127 6.30 -9.49 2.63
N LEU A 128 6.23 -10.71 3.16
CA LEU A 128 7.36 -11.32 3.87
C LEU A 128 8.58 -11.52 2.96
N ASP A 129 8.36 -11.75 1.66
CA ASP A 129 9.44 -11.85 0.66
C ASP A 129 9.92 -10.50 0.11
N SER A 130 9.28 -9.38 0.50
CA SER A 130 9.59 -8.06 -0.07
C SER A 130 10.85 -7.43 0.56
N GLU A 131 11.52 -6.57 -0.18
CA GLU A 131 12.70 -5.83 0.28
C GLU A 131 12.34 -4.67 1.22
N GLN A 132 11.08 -4.22 1.23
CA GLN A 132 10.65 -2.94 1.79
C GLN A 132 11.11 -2.72 3.24
N ILE A 133 10.79 -3.66 4.13
CA ILE A 133 11.07 -3.52 5.57
C ILE A 133 12.58 -3.59 5.87
N HIS A 134 13.32 -4.35 5.05
CA HIS A 134 14.79 -4.45 5.14
C HIS A 134 15.47 -3.14 4.74
N LEU A 135 14.95 -2.48 3.70
CA LEU A 135 15.41 -1.16 3.28
C LEU A 135 15.14 -0.09 4.34
N TYR A 136 13.99 -0.15 5.00
CA TYR A 136 13.68 0.78 6.07
C TYR A 136 14.66 0.66 7.24
N LYS A 137 15.03 -0.58 7.62
CA LYS A 137 16.08 -0.78 8.62
C LYS A 137 17.44 -0.28 8.12
N TYR A 138 17.89 -0.72 6.96
CA TYR A 138 19.20 -0.35 6.40
C TYR A 138 19.39 1.17 6.33
N PHE A 139 18.46 1.87 5.69
CA PHE A 139 18.56 3.32 5.53
C PHE A 139 18.20 4.10 6.79
N GLY A 140 17.29 3.59 7.61
CA GLY A 140 16.97 4.16 8.91
C GLY A 140 18.16 4.17 9.85
N GLU A 141 18.87 3.05 9.98
CA GLU A 141 20.09 2.97 10.78
C GLU A 141 21.23 3.83 10.22
N LYS A 142 21.34 3.95 8.91
CA LYS A 142 22.27 4.87 8.23
C LYS A 142 21.99 6.34 8.58
N MET A 143 20.73 6.67 8.89
CA MET A 143 20.33 8.00 9.41
C MET A 143 20.48 8.14 10.93
N GLY A 144 20.88 7.09 11.64
CA GLY A 144 21.04 7.09 13.09
C GLY A 144 19.78 6.68 13.87
N LEU A 145 18.75 6.16 13.21
CA LEU A 145 17.59 5.58 13.90
C LEU A 145 18.01 4.25 14.57
N LYS A 146 17.50 3.99 15.76
CA LYS A 146 17.65 2.70 16.41
C LYS A 146 16.49 1.79 15.98
N ILE A 147 16.81 0.67 15.31
CA ILE A 147 15.81 -0.29 14.81
C ILE A 147 16.26 -1.70 15.20
N ASP A 148 15.70 -2.20 16.30
CA ASP A 148 16.06 -3.50 16.87
C ASP A 148 15.21 -4.64 16.31
N LYS A 149 13.92 -4.37 15.98
CA LYS A 149 12.95 -5.36 15.50
C LYS A 149 12.17 -4.85 14.30
N LEU A 150 11.86 -5.78 13.40
CA LEU A 150 11.03 -5.54 12.21
C LEU A 150 9.74 -6.34 12.33
N LYS A 151 8.60 -5.71 12.12
CA LYS A 151 7.30 -6.38 12.14
C LYS A 151 6.39 -5.91 11.01
N TYR A 152 5.65 -6.84 10.46
CA TYR A 152 4.43 -6.54 9.71
C TYR A 152 3.21 -6.71 10.61
N VAL A 153 2.25 -5.81 10.45
CA VAL A 153 0.90 -5.94 11.00
C VAL A 153 -0.05 -6.09 9.82
N PHE A 154 -0.55 -7.30 9.62
CA PHE A 154 -1.48 -7.63 8.55
C PHE A 154 -2.92 -7.46 9.02
N ILE A 155 -3.62 -6.53 8.38
CA ILE A 155 -5.04 -6.26 8.61
C ILE A 155 -5.80 -6.99 7.52
N PRO A 156 -6.65 -7.97 7.85
CA PRO A 156 -7.30 -8.81 6.84
C PRO A 156 -8.32 -8.05 6.03
N LYS A 157 -8.22 -8.19 4.71
CA LYS A 157 -9.11 -7.55 3.74
C LYS A 157 -10.33 -8.41 3.46
N VAL A 158 -11.51 -7.97 3.90
CA VAL A 158 -12.77 -8.63 3.59
C VAL A 158 -13.30 -8.15 2.24
N ALA A 159 -13.26 -9.04 1.24
CA ALA A 159 -13.62 -8.75 -0.16
C ALA A 159 -14.87 -9.51 -0.61
N ILE A 160 -15.94 -9.49 0.20
CA ILE A 160 -17.21 -10.12 -0.17
C ILE A 160 -18.07 -9.20 -1.04
N ARG A 161 -18.90 -9.78 -1.89
CA ARG A 161 -19.83 -9.05 -2.76
C ARG A 161 -21.26 -9.35 -2.38
N LYS A 162 -22.13 -8.34 -2.55
CA LYS A 162 -23.58 -8.49 -2.37
C LYS A 162 -24.15 -9.53 -3.34
N LYS A 163 -24.90 -10.51 -2.85
CA LYS A 163 -25.61 -11.49 -3.66
C LYS A 163 -26.82 -10.85 -4.36
N LYS A 164 -27.25 -11.40 -5.50
CA LYS A 164 -28.41 -10.87 -6.24
C LYS A 164 -29.73 -10.96 -5.45
N THR A 165 -29.84 -11.98 -4.59
CA THR A 165 -31.04 -12.25 -3.78
C THR A 165 -31.01 -11.61 -2.40
N GLU A 166 -29.97 -10.87 -2.07
CA GLU A 166 -29.71 -10.27 -0.75
C GLU A 166 -30.06 -8.77 -0.79
N THR A 167 -30.74 -8.29 0.22
CA THR A 167 -30.91 -6.85 0.44
C THR A 167 -29.59 -6.19 0.83
N LEU A 168 -29.54 -4.87 0.86
CA LEU A 168 -28.32 -4.16 1.27
C LEU A 168 -28.04 -4.36 2.76
N ASP A 169 -29.08 -4.41 3.59
CA ASP A 169 -28.96 -4.60 5.04
C ASP A 169 -28.48 -6.01 5.37
N GLU A 170 -29.03 -7.04 4.71
CA GLU A 170 -28.56 -8.42 4.86
C GLU A 170 -27.08 -8.56 4.46
N PHE A 171 -26.66 -7.88 3.38
CA PHE A 171 -25.27 -7.83 2.97
C PHE A 171 -24.38 -7.19 4.02
N ARG A 172 -24.77 -6.04 4.58
CA ARG A 172 -23.99 -5.34 5.61
C ARG A 172 -23.88 -6.12 6.91
N ILE A 173 -24.96 -6.80 7.33
CA ILE A 173 -24.92 -7.74 8.47
C ILE A 173 -23.92 -8.86 8.20
N ARG A 174 -23.96 -9.46 7.01
CA ARG A 174 -22.99 -10.49 6.63
C ARG A 174 -21.55 -9.96 6.55
N LEU A 175 -21.36 -8.73 6.08
CA LEU A 175 -20.06 -8.07 6.06
C LEU A 175 -19.49 -7.90 7.48
N LEU A 176 -20.32 -7.46 8.43
CA LEU A 176 -19.91 -7.33 9.83
C LEU A 176 -19.54 -8.68 10.43
N ASN A 177 -20.33 -9.74 10.21
CA ASN A 177 -20.04 -11.09 10.70
C ASN A 177 -18.72 -11.62 10.12
N GLU A 178 -18.42 -11.34 8.84
CA GLU A 178 -17.14 -11.71 8.22
C GLU A 178 -15.97 -10.92 8.82
N LEU A 179 -16.15 -9.64 9.10
CA LEU A 179 -15.13 -8.84 9.78
C LEU A 179 -14.85 -9.36 11.20
N GLU A 180 -15.87 -9.64 11.97
CA GLU A 180 -15.76 -10.20 13.34
C GLU A 180 -15.07 -11.58 13.37
N SER A 181 -15.16 -12.33 12.28
CA SER A 181 -14.49 -13.65 12.15
C SER A 181 -13.00 -13.56 11.87
N LYS A 182 -12.46 -12.38 11.60
CA LYS A 182 -11.06 -12.15 11.27
C LYS A 182 -10.31 -11.53 12.44
N SER A 183 -9.01 -11.69 12.42
CA SER A 183 -8.10 -11.05 13.38
C SER A 183 -6.88 -10.47 12.67
N VAL A 184 -6.35 -9.41 13.22
CA VAL A 184 -5.05 -8.85 12.82
C VAL A 184 -3.96 -9.88 13.11
N GLU A 185 -3.00 -9.99 12.20
CA GLU A 185 -1.88 -10.91 12.31
C GLU A 185 -0.56 -10.13 12.37
N VAL A 186 0.23 -10.37 13.41
CA VAL A 186 1.56 -9.75 13.57
C VAL A 186 2.63 -10.76 13.20
N ARG A 187 3.54 -10.38 12.31
CA ARG A 187 4.69 -11.19 11.90
C ARG A 187 5.99 -10.45 12.19
N GLU A 188 6.85 -11.05 12.98
CA GLU A 188 8.23 -10.57 13.16
C GLU A 188 9.07 -11.09 11.98
N VAL A 189 9.94 -10.21 11.46
CA VAL A 189 10.83 -10.50 10.32
C VAL A 189 12.26 -10.36 10.77
N GLU A 190 13.09 -11.36 10.50
CA GLU A 190 14.52 -11.26 10.67
C GLU A 190 15.10 -10.40 9.55
N TYR A 191 16.05 -9.51 9.90
CA TYR A 191 16.72 -8.68 8.92
C TYR A 191 17.57 -9.54 7.98
N ASP A 192 17.39 -9.35 6.68
CA ASP A 192 18.14 -10.02 5.63
C ASP A 192 18.81 -8.99 4.72
N GLU A 193 20.14 -8.93 4.77
CA GLU A 193 20.95 -8.02 3.97
C GLU A 193 20.87 -8.35 2.46
N ASN A 194 20.64 -9.61 2.09
CA ASN A 194 20.48 -10.00 0.68
C ASN A 194 19.28 -9.29 0.03
N LYS A 195 18.21 -9.00 0.80
CA LYS A 195 17.07 -8.22 0.31
C LYS A 195 17.46 -6.78 -0.06
N VAL A 196 18.43 -6.21 0.64
CA VAL A 196 18.97 -4.88 0.31
C VAL A 196 19.81 -4.96 -0.98
N GLU A 197 20.61 -6.02 -1.14
CA GLU A 197 21.39 -6.25 -2.35
C GLU A 197 20.47 -6.46 -3.57
N GLU A 198 19.43 -7.31 -3.46
CA GLU A 198 18.42 -7.52 -4.51
C GLU A 198 17.78 -6.19 -4.97
N PHE A 199 17.47 -5.30 -4.01
CA PHE A 199 16.94 -3.98 -4.35
C PHE A 199 17.94 -3.13 -5.15
N PHE A 200 19.21 -3.12 -4.75
CA PHE A 200 20.22 -2.37 -5.48
C PHE A 200 20.46 -2.92 -6.89
N GLU A 201 20.42 -4.23 -7.07
CA GLU A 201 20.49 -4.86 -8.40
C GLU A 201 19.31 -4.40 -9.28
N LYS A 202 18.07 -4.43 -8.77
CA LYS A 202 16.89 -3.90 -9.47
C LYS A 202 17.02 -2.40 -9.77
N ALA A 203 17.59 -1.63 -8.85
CA ALA A 203 17.81 -0.20 -9.03
C ALA A 203 18.83 0.09 -10.13
N GLU A 204 19.89 -0.73 -10.26
CA GLU A 204 20.87 -0.59 -11.36
C GLU A 204 20.23 -0.94 -12.72
N VAL A 205 19.40 -1.99 -12.79
CA VAL A 205 18.63 -2.30 -14.01
C VAL A 205 17.74 -1.11 -14.38
N MET A 206 17.00 -0.54 -13.41
CA MET A 206 16.14 0.62 -13.63
C MET A 206 16.91 1.86 -14.14
N LYS A 207 18.10 2.14 -13.60
CA LYS A 207 18.91 3.31 -14.01
C LYS A 207 19.43 3.19 -15.44
N ASN A 208 19.70 1.97 -15.89
CA ASN A 208 20.26 1.69 -17.19
C ASN A 208 19.22 1.41 -18.28
N ASP A 209 17.93 1.31 -17.92
CA ASP A 209 16.85 1.10 -18.88
C ASP A 209 16.55 2.39 -19.66
N THR A 210 16.57 2.27 -20.98
CA THR A 210 16.30 3.36 -21.93
C THR A 210 15.08 3.11 -22.81
N GLU A 211 14.52 1.90 -22.79
CA GLU A 211 13.44 1.49 -23.70
C GLU A 211 12.08 1.43 -23.02
N PHE A 212 12.06 1.13 -21.72
CA PHE A 212 10.84 1.06 -20.89
C PHE A 212 9.75 0.17 -21.49
N GLU A 213 10.10 -1.08 -21.80
CA GLU A 213 9.18 -2.02 -22.40
C GLU A 213 7.99 -2.37 -21.47
N CYS A 214 6.85 -2.70 -22.10
CA CYS A 214 5.67 -3.12 -21.38
C CYS A 214 5.80 -4.58 -20.93
N ASN A 215 5.68 -4.84 -19.62
CA ASN A 215 5.58 -6.19 -19.08
C ASN A 215 4.11 -6.54 -18.84
N LYS A 216 3.48 -7.28 -19.79
CA LYS A 216 2.08 -7.70 -19.70
C LYS A 216 1.92 -8.81 -18.65
N SER A 217 1.15 -8.51 -17.60
CA SER A 217 0.91 -9.43 -16.47
C SER A 217 -0.50 -9.24 -15.89
N GLY A 218 -0.86 -10.02 -14.87
CA GLY A 218 -2.11 -9.84 -14.12
C GLY A 218 -2.24 -8.45 -13.48
N LEU A 219 -1.12 -7.75 -13.25
CA LEU A 219 -1.11 -6.39 -12.71
C LEU A 219 -1.69 -5.36 -13.68
N CYS A 220 -1.72 -5.65 -14.99
CA CYS A 220 -2.31 -4.76 -16.00
C CYS A 220 -3.81 -4.50 -15.75
N TYR A 221 -4.51 -5.44 -15.11
CA TYR A 221 -5.93 -5.26 -14.77
C TYR A 221 -6.15 -4.07 -13.82
N TRP A 222 -5.17 -3.77 -12.98
CA TRP A 222 -5.20 -2.71 -11.95
C TRP A 222 -4.32 -1.51 -12.29
N CYS A 223 -3.74 -1.49 -13.49
CA CYS A 223 -2.80 -0.46 -13.90
C CYS A 223 -3.53 0.83 -14.30
N ASP A 224 -3.14 1.95 -13.72
CA ASP A 224 -3.67 3.29 -14.02
C ASP A 224 -3.45 3.71 -15.47
N TYR A 225 -2.45 3.12 -16.12
CA TYR A 225 -2.01 3.45 -17.48
C TYR A 225 -2.43 2.42 -18.52
N LYS A 226 -3.34 1.50 -18.16
CA LYS A 226 -3.79 0.42 -19.05
C LYS A 226 -4.31 0.93 -20.39
N SER A 227 -5.10 2.01 -20.39
CA SER A 227 -5.67 2.61 -21.60
C SER A 227 -4.60 3.11 -22.56
N TYR A 228 -3.47 3.61 -22.06
CA TYR A 228 -2.36 4.05 -22.92
C TYR A 228 -1.64 2.88 -23.57
N CYS A 229 -1.48 1.75 -22.84
CA CYS A 229 -0.92 0.53 -23.43
C CYS A 229 -1.86 -0.11 -24.47
N GLU A 230 -3.17 -0.12 -24.23
CA GLU A 230 -4.16 -0.65 -25.15
C GLU A 230 -4.25 0.17 -26.43
N ALA A 231 -4.12 1.49 -26.36
CA ALA A 231 -4.07 2.36 -27.53
C ALA A 231 -2.90 2.03 -28.48
N LEU A 232 -1.75 1.63 -27.92
CA LEU A 232 -0.58 1.22 -28.72
C LEU A 232 -0.77 -0.14 -29.42
N ASP A 233 -1.61 -1.04 -28.87
CA ASP A 233 -1.91 -2.34 -29.47
C ASP A 233 -2.87 -2.23 -30.67
N TYR A 234 -3.54 -1.09 -30.88
CA TYR A 234 -4.46 -0.84 -32.02
C TYR A 234 -3.79 -0.18 -33.23
N ASP A 235 -2.55 0.27 -33.11
CA ASP A 235 -1.79 0.91 -34.19
C ASP A 235 -0.94 -0.08 -35.04
N TYR A 236 -1.24 -1.41 -34.96
CA TYR A 236 -0.62 -2.47 -35.77
C TYR A 236 -1.63 -3.31 -36.53
#